data_e16a1730b6433f81819188542719e57d
#
_entry.id   e16a1730b6433f81819188542719e57d
#
_cell.length_a   1.000
_cell.length_b   1.000
_cell.length_c   1.000
_cell.angle_alpha   90.00
_cell.angle_beta   90.00
_cell.angle_gamma   90.00
#
_symmetry.space_group_name_H-M   'P 1'
#
loop_
_entity.id
_entity.type
_entity.pdbx_description
1 polymer ?
#
loop_
_entity_poly.entity_id
_entity_poly.type
_entity_poly.pdbx_seq_one_letter_code
_entity_poly.pdbx_strand_id
1 'polypeptide(L)'
;PAGAAAAKALCEAGRRVLLVERFRLPRYKSCSGILIKKSLGLVKQYFGEEVPSAVCCAPVENRGMIFTDDKGGEYAFRQEGRNVWRGAFDGWLVAKAAESGAELLDGTAAIACEEENGAVWVTLQNRERCKVRARYLLDCEGVTGALKRKLAPGPAQYITTFQTFNEGRIALDPHYFYAYLQPELSEYDAW
;
A
#
# COMPACT_ATOMS: atom_id res chain seq x y z
N PRO A 1 3.61 -1.28 -0.25
CA PRO A 1 4.05 -1.94 -1.50
C PRO A 1 5.30 -1.31 -2.11
N ALA A 2 5.33 0.03 -2.34
CA ALA A 2 6.44 0.69 -3.02
C ALA A 2 7.78 0.46 -2.32
N GLY A 3 7.85 0.67 -1.00
CA GLY A 3 9.08 0.43 -0.23
C GLY A 3 9.55 -1.02 -0.29
N ALA A 4 8.64 -1.98 -0.22
CA ALA A 4 9.00 -3.40 -0.32
C ALA A 4 9.54 -3.74 -1.73
N ALA A 5 8.92 -3.23 -2.80
CA ALA A 5 9.41 -3.45 -4.15
C ALA A 5 10.79 -2.82 -4.38
N ALA A 6 10.99 -1.57 -3.91
CA ALA A 6 12.28 -0.90 -3.99
C ALA A 6 13.36 -1.62 -3.17
N ALA A 7 13.02 -2.06 -1.95
CA ALA A 7 13.96 -2.80 -1.08
C ALA A 7 14.41 -4.11 -1.74
N LYS A 8 13.44 -4.90 -2.26
CA LYS A 8 13.75 -6.15 -2.95
C LYS A 8 14.68 -5.92 -4.14
N ALA A 9 14.33 -5.00 -5.03
CA ALA A 9 15.11 -4.71 -6.23
C ALA A 9 16.53 -4.23 -5.90
N LEU A 10 16.69 -3.42 -4.86
CA LEU A 10 18.00 -2.94 -4.42
C LEU A 10 18.85 -4.07 -3.81
N CYS A 11 18.25 -4.95 -3.02
CA CYS A 11 18.96 -6.11 -2.48
C CYS A 11 19.42 -7.07 -3.57
N GLU A 12 18.58 -7.35 -4.57
CA GLU A 12 18.94 -8.15 -5.74
C GLU A 12 20.05 -7.51 -6.58
N ALA A 13 20.14 -6.17 -6.56
CA ALA A 13 21.26 -5.43 -7.13
C ALA A 13 22.50 -5.35 -6.21
N GLY A 14 22.57 -6.15 -5.15
CA GLY A 14 23.71 -6.23 -4.23
C GLY A 14 23.85 -5.02 -3.29
N ARG A 15 22.77 -4.27 -3.05
CA ARG A 15 22.80 -3.14 -2.13
C ARG A 15 22.35 -3.57 -0.73
N ARG A 16 22.95 -2.98 0.31
CA ARG A 16 22.47 -3.11 1.68
C ARG A 16 21.29 -2.17 1.88
N VAL A 17 20.16 -2.69 2.34
CA VAL A 17 18.90 -1.96 2.47
C VAL A 17 18.34 -2.12 3.87
N LEU A 18 18.01 -1.00 4.52
CA LEU A 18 17.18 -0.95 5.70
C LEU A 18 15.76 -0.51 5.27
N LEU A 19 14.79 -1.39 5.43
CA LEU A 19 13.38 -1.13 5.19
C LEU A 19 12.69 -0.77 6.51
N VAL A 20 12.21 0.47 6.62
CA VAL A 20 11.58 0.99 7.84
C VAL A 20 10.08 1.10 7.66
N GLU A 21 9.30 0.58 8.59
CA GLU A 21 7.84 0.71 8.64
C GLU A 21 7.43 1.22 10.03
N ARG A 22 6.64 2.30 10.07
CA ARG A 22 6.23 2.93 11.34
C ARG A 22 5.32 2.06 12.21
N PHE A 23 4.54 1.18 11.60
CA PHE A 23 3.66 0.27 12.31
C PHE A 23 4.26 -1.14 12.38
N ARG A 24 3.84 -1.90 13.38
CA ARG A 24 4.11 -3.33 13.38
C ARG A 24 3.33 -4.04 12.30
N LEU A 25 3.97 -4.95 11.61
CA LEU A 25 3.39 -5.76 10.54
C LEU A 25 2.83 -7.10 11.09
N PRO A 26 1.72 -7.61 10.51
CA PRO A 26 0.87 -7.00 9.49
C PRO A 26 0.05 -5.85 10.07
N ARG A 27 -0.16 -4.79 9.28
CA ARG A 27 -0.92 -3.63 9.74
C ARG A 27 -2.16 -3.37 8.89
N TYR A 28 -3.16 -2.76 9.50
CA TYR A 28 -4.32 -2.26 8.77
C TYR A 28 -3.92 -1.14 7.80
N LYS A 29 -4.57 -1.14 6.63
CA LYS A 29 -4.51 -0.06 5.66
C LYS A 29 -5.85 0.03 4.93
N SER A 30 -6.55 1.17 5.07
CA SER A 30 -7.78 1.45 4.33
C SER A 30 -7.53 1.35 2.82
N CYS A 31 -8.30 0.51 2.15
CA CYS A 31 -8.20 0.25 0.71
C CYS A 31 -9.32 -0.70 0.29
N SER A 32 -9.80 -0.59 -0.95
CA SER A 32 -10.71 -1.57 -1.54
C SER A 32 -10.15 -3.01 -1.57
N GLY A 33 -8.83 -3.15 -1.56
CA GLY A 33 -8.19 -4.46 -1.59
C GLY A 33 -8.20 -5.14 -2.97
N ILE A 34 -8.54 -4.42 -4.03
CA ILE A 34 -8.59 -4.99 -5.37
C ILE A 34 -7.24 -4.84 -6.06
N LEU A 35 -6.69 -5.95 -6.51
CA LEU A 35 -5.54 -6.00 -7.41
C LEU A 35 -6.03 -6.31 -8.81
N ILE A 36 -6.05 -5.30 -9.66
CA ILE A 36 -6.41 -5.44 -11.08
C ILE A 36 -5.30 -6.13 -11.86
N LYS A 37 -5.57 -6.64 -13.06
CA LYS A 37 -4.62 -7.36 -13.92
C LYS A 37 -3.26 -6.66 -14.05
N LYS A 38 -3.25 -5.32 -14.21
CA LYS A 38 -2.02 -4.53 -14.25
C LYS A 38 -1.23 -4.64 -12.95
N SER A 39 -1.90 -4.54 -11.80
CA SER A 39 -1.25 -4.66 -10.48
C SER A 39 -0.68 -6.06 -10.25
N LEU A 40 -1.40 -7.10 -10.67
CA LEU A 40 -0.92 -8.49 -10.62
C LEU A 40 0.32 -8.69 -11.49
N GLY A 41 0.33 -8.12 -12.70
CA GLY A 41 1.50 -8.12 -13.57
C GLY A 41 2.72 -7.44 -12.96
N LEU A 42 2.53 -6.30 -12.28
CA LEU A 42 3.61 -5.61 -11.57
C LEU A 42 4.14 -6.44 -10.40
N VAL A 43 3.26 -7.10 -9.64
CA VAL A 43 3.69 -8.01 -8.57
C VAL A 43 4.55 -9.12 -9.13
N LYS A 44 4.10 -9.79 -10.19
CA LYS A 44 4.86 -10.84 -10.86
C LYS A 44 6.21 -10.33 -11.39
N GLN A 45 6.22 -9.15 -11.99
CA GLN A 45 7.44 -8.52 -12.53
C GLN A 45 8.48 -8.23 -11.43
N TYR A 46 8.05 -7.63 -10.30
CA TYR A 46 8.99 -7.16 -9.27
C TYR A 46 9.27 -8.20 -8.18
N PHE A 47 8.35 -9.14 -7.96
CA PHE A 47 8.51 -10.15 -6.91
C PHE A 47 8.78 -11.56 -7.45
N GLY A 48 8.63 -11.76 -8.77
CA GLY A 48 8.87 -13.05 -9.43
C GLY A 48 7.78 -14.09 -9.20
N GLU A 49 6.74 -13.75 -8.44
CA GLU A 49 5.71 -14.68 -7.99
C GLU A 49 4.30 -14.13 -8.24
N GLU A 50 3.34 -15.03 -8.34
CA GLU A 50 1.92 -14.68 -8.30
C GLU A 50 1.49 -14.36 -6.85
N VAL A 51 0.47 -13.50 -6.70
CA VAL A 51 -0.11 -13.22 -5.38
C VAL A 51 -0.70 -14.52 -4.80
N PRO A 52 -0.22 -15.01 -3.64
CA PRO A 52 -0.70 -16.26 -3.09
C PRO A 52 -2.13 -16.12 -2.54
N SER A 53 -2.91 -17.20 -2.61
CA SER A 53 -4.28 -17.22 -2.09
C SER A 53 -4.35 -16.95 -0.57
N ALA A 54 -3.28 -17.26 0.16
CA ALA A 54 -3.20 -17.03 1.61
C ALA A 54 -3.31 -15.54 2.02
N VAL A 55 -3.02 -14.60 1.11
CA VAL A 55 -3.18 -13.16 1.37
C VAL A 55 -4.45 -12.57 0.76
N CYS A 56 -5.23 -13.40 0.09
CA CYS A 56 -6.50 -13.01 -0.52
C CYS A 56 -7.66 -13.12 0.48
N CYS A 57 -8.73 -12.36 0.22
CA CYS A 57 -10.02 -12.55 0.88
C CYS A 57 -10.98 -13.33 -0.03
N ALA A 58 -12.01 -13.91 0.57
CA ALA A 58 -13.04 -14.60 -0.20
C ALA A 58 -14.12 -13.63 -0.72
N PRO A 59 -14.51 -13.76 -2.00
CA PRO A 59 -13.92 -14.61 -3.03
C PRO A 59 -12.55 -14.07 -3.47
N VAL A 60 -11.63 -14.97 -3.82
CA VAL A 60 -10.29 -14.59 -4.29
C VAL A 60 -10.35 -13.83 -5.61
N GLU A 61 -11.24 -14.25 -6.50
CA GLU A 61 -11.42 -13.67 -7.83
C GLU A 61 -12.25 -12.38 -7.76
N ASN A 62 -11.77 -11.32 -8.38
CA ASN A 62 -12.54 -10.12 -8.71
C ASN A 62 -12.80 -10.10 -10.22
N ARG A 63 -14.06 -9.96 -10.62
CA ARG A 63 -14.51 -9.98 -12.02
C ARG A 63 -14.76 -8.59 -12.58
N GLY A 64 -14.69 -7.57 -11.75
CA GLY A 64 -14.88 -6.20 -12.19
C GLY A 64 -15.48 -5.28 -11.15
N MET A 65 -16.05 -4.21 -11.65
CA MET A 65 -16.67 -3.15 -10.86
C MET A 65 -18.06 -2.84 -11.42
N ILE A 66 -19.01 -2.54 -10.53
CA ILE A 66 -20.33 -2.05 -10.87
C ILE A 66 -20.45 -0.65 -10.26
N PHE A 67 -20.65 0.33 -11.11
CA PHE A 67 -20.90 1.71 -10.71
C PHE A 67 -22.39 2.00 -10.75
N THR A 68 -22.90 2.60 -9.70
CA THR A 68 -24.28 3.10 -9.64
C THR A 68 -24.23 4.62 -9.57
N ASP A 69 -24.91 5.29 -10.49
CA ASP A 69 -25.02 6.75 -10.51
C ASP A 69 -26.09 7.26 -9.52
N ASP A 70 -26.22 8.58 -9.42
CA ASP A 70 -27.19 9.28 -8.56
C ASP A 70 -28.66 9.07 -8.98
N LYS A 71 -28.90 8.53 -10.18
CA LYS A 71 -30.24 8.21 -10.73
C LYS A 71 -30.57 6.73 -10.65
N GLY A 72 -29.66 5.91 -10.08
CA GLY A 72 -29.82 4.46 -9.97
C GLY A 72 -29.46 3.69 -11.24
N GLY A 73 -28.80 4.31 -12.21
CA GLY A 73 -28.25 3.65 -13.38
C GLY A 73 -27.04 2.80 -13.00
N GLU A 74 -27.00 1.53 -13.41
CA GLU A 74 -25.88 0.63 -13.14
C GLU A 74 -25.01 0.39 -14.38
N TYR A 75 -23.71 0.48 -14.21
CA TYR A 75 -22.71 0.32 -15.26
C TYR A 75 -21.66 -0.72 -14.82
N ALA A 76 -21.66 -1.87 -15.49
CA ALA A 76 -20.74 -2.96 -15.18
C ALA A 76 -19.47 -2.88 -16.05
N PHE A 77 -18.32 -2.85 -15.40
CA PHE A 77 -17.01 -2.93 -16.04
C PHE A 77 -16.35 -4.25 -15.69
N ARG A 78 -16.13 -5.10 -16.68
CA ARG A 78 -15.44 -6.35 -16.49
C ARG A 78 -13.93 -6.13 -16.44
N GLN A 79 -13.30 -6.61 -15.39
CA GLN A 79 -11.86 -6.54 -15.19
C GLN A 79 -11.40 -7.69 -14.30
N GLU A 80 -10.52 -8.50 -14.81
CA GLU A 80 -9.91 -9.57 -14.02
C GLU A 80 -9.02 -9.00 -12.90
N GLY A 81 -9.15 -9.56 -11.72
CA GLY A 81 -8.38 -9.14 -10.56
C GLY A 81 -8.44 -10.15 -9.42
N ARG A 82 -7.83 -9.79 -8.30
CA ARG A 82 -7.90 -10.52 -7.04
C ARG A 82 -8.27 -9.60 -5.89
N ASN A 83 -9.04 -10.13 -4.96
CA ASN A 83 -9.36 -9.44 -3.71
C ASN A 83 -8.34 -9.84 -2.64
N VAL A 84 -7.72 -8.86 -1.98
CA VAL A 84 -6.70 -9.10 -0.96
C VAL A 84 -6.98 -8.33 0.33
N TRP A 85 -6.60 -8.90 1.45
CA TRP A 85 -6.45 -8.17 2.69
C TRP A 85 -5.13 -7.39 2.65
N ARG A 86 -5.21 -6.06 2.65
CA ARG A 86 -4.02 -5.20 2.55
C ARG A 86 -2.98 -5.48 3.62
N GLY A 87 -3.41 -5.78 4.85
CA GLY A 87 -2.46 -6.14 5.91
C GLY A 87 -1.64 -7.39 5.56
N ALA A 88 -2.33 -8.45 5.12
CA ALA A 88 -1.69 -9.70 4.72
C ALA A 88 -0.83 -9.53 3.45
N PHE A 89 -1.38 -8.86 2.44
CA PHE A 89 -0.67 -8.60 1.18
C PHE A 89 0.58 -7.74 1.38
N ASP A 90 0.46 -6.62 2.10
CA ASP A 90 1.60 -5.75 2.37
C ASP A 90 2.67 -6.47 3.20
N GLY A 91 2.25 -7.30 4.18
CA GLY A 91 3.16 -8.14 4.97
C GLY A 91 3.91 -9.16 4.12
N TRP A 92 3.22 -9.81 3.19
CA TRP A 92 3.84 -10.73 2.25
C TRP A 92 4.88 -10.05 1.35
N LEU A 93 4.58 -8.87 0.80
CA LEU A 93 5.55 -8.10 0.01
C LEU A 93 6.81 -7.74 0.82
N VAL A 94 6.64 -7.38 2.08
CA VAL A 94 7.76 -7.07 2.98
C VAL A 94 8.57 -8.31 3.30
N ALA A 95 7.92 -9.46 3.55
CA ALA A 95 8.61 -10.73 3.75
C ALA A 95 9.47 -11.09 2.53
N LYS A 96 8.97 -10.91 1.31
CA LYS A 96 9.76 -11.13 0.08
C LYS A 96 10.95 -10.18 -0.05
N ALA A 97 10.84 -8.94 0.40
CA ALA A 97 11.97 -8.03 0.46
C ALA A 97 13.01 -8.48 1.48
N ALA A 98 12.58 -8.96 2.66
CA ALA A 98 13.46 -9.50 3.68
C ALA A 98 14.17 -10.79 3.23
N GLU A 99 13.45 -11.70 2.55
CA GLU A 99 14.03 -12.91 1.93
C GLU A 99 15.13 -12.56 0.90
N SER A 100 15.02 -11.41 0.25
CA SER A 100 16.06 -10.90 -0.68
C SER A 100 17.22 -10.20 0.01
N GLY A 101 17.21 -10.12 1.36
CA GLY A 101 18.31 -9.56 2.16
C GLY A 101 18.06 -8.17 2.71
N ALA A 102 16.84 -7.60 2.60
CA ALA A 102 16.53 -6.34 3.25
C ALA A 102 16.43 -6.52 4.77
N GLU A 103 17.10 -5.68 5.53
CA GLU A 103 16.90 -5.58 6.97
C GLU A 103 15.58 -4.85 7.23
N LEU A 104 14.66 -5.49 7.95
CA LEU A 104 13.37 -4.92 8.30
C LEU A 104 13.38 -4.33 9.70
N LEU A 105 12.93 -3.10 9.82
CA LEU A 105 12.70 -2.41 11.09
C LEU A 105 11.27 -1.88 11.13
N ASP A 106 10.35 -2.67 11.63
CA ASP A 106 8.95 -2.30 11.82
C ASP A 106 8.68 -1.69 13.22
N GLY A 107 7.51 -1.09 13.41
CA GLY A 107 7.20 -0.37 14.63
C GLY A 107 8.11 0.84 14.88
N THR A 108 8.74 1.36 13.82
CA THR A 108 9.73 2.43 13.89
C THR A 108 9.44 3.49 12.83
N ALA A 109 9.32 4.73 13.23
CA ALA A 109 9.05 5.85 12.34
C ALA A 109 10.35 6.59 11.94
N ALA A 110 10.51 6.90 10.66
CA ALA A 110 11.46 7.89 10.21
C ALA A 110 10.84 9.30 10.41
N ILE A 111 11.44 10.12 11.27
CA ILE A 111 10.83 11.40 11.70
C ILE A 111 11.56 12.62 11.18
N ALA A 112 12.81 12.48 10.78
CA ALA A 112 13.63 13.55 10.18
C ALA A 112 14.71 12.94 9.29
N CYS A 113 15.15 13.72 8.32
CA CYS A 113 16.37 13.44 7.57
C CYS A 113 17.14 14.72 7.31
N GLU A 114 18.45 14.60 7.21
CA GLU A 114 19.39 15.68 6.98
C GLU A 114 20.45 15.16 5.99
N GLU A 115 20.82 15.98 5.02
CA GLU A 115 21.92 15.66 4.13
C GLU A 115 23.19 16.33 4.63
N GLU A 116 24.23 15.54 4.83
CA GLU A 116 25.52 16.03 5.31
C GLU A 116 26.66 15.23 4.68
N ASN A 117 27.65 15.93 4.11
CA ASN A 117 28.86 15.33 3.53
C ASN A 117 28.57 14.20 2.53
N GLY A 118 27.56 14.39 1.65
CA GLY A 118 27.17 13.42 0.61
C GLY A 118 26.54 12.14 1.17
N ALA A 119 26.03 12.18 2.37
CA ALA A 119 25.26 11.11 3.00
C ALA A 119 23.95 11.67 3.58
N VAL A 120 22.98 10.79 3.74
CA VAL A 120 21.70 11.10 4.39
C VAL A 120 21.71 10.52 5.80
N TRP A 121 21.47 11.35 6.79
CA TRP A 121 21.22 10.95 8.16
C TRP A 121 19.73 10.93 8.42
N VAL A 122 19.19 9.76 8.78
CA VAL A 122 17.76 9.59 9.05
C VAL A 122 17.57 9.36 10.54
N THR A 123 16.75 10.20 11.16
CA THR A 123 16.35 10.02 12.56
C THR A 123 15.18 9.05 12.62
N LEU A 124 15.38 7.94 13.28
CA LEU A 124 14.40 6.90 13.54
C LEU A 124 13.88 7.03 14.98
N GLN A 125 12.63 6.74 15.19
CA GLN A 125 11.96 6.75 16.48
C GLN A 125 11.05 5.53 16.65
N ASN A 126 11.31 4.77 17.71
CA ASN A 126 10.40 3.83 18.32
C ASN A 126 10.22 4.22 19.80
N ARG A 127 10.66 3.40 20.76
CA ARG A 127 10.75 3.79 22.18
C ARG A 127 11.88 4.78 22.42
N GLU A 128 12.95 4.67 21.66
CA GLU A 128 14.13 5.52 21.70
C GLU A 128 14.36 6.17 20.34
N ARG A 129 15.20 7.18 20.32
CA ARG A 129 15.64 7.83 19.07
C ARG A 129 17.04 7.37 18.73
N CYS A 130 17.25 7.05 17.46
CA CYS A 130 18.57 6.80 16.92
C CYS A 130 18.72 7.48 15.54
N LYS A 131 19.96 7.67 15.11
CA LYS A 131 20.26 8.15 13.75
C LYS A 131 20.94 7.01 12.99
N VAL A 132 20.52 6.81 11.76
CA VAL A 132 21.17 5.91 10.80
C VAL A 132 21.71 6.71 9.64
N ARG A 133 22.88 6.29 9.13
CA ARG A 133 23.53 6.91 7.98
C ARG A 133 23.32 6.06 6.76
N ALA A 134 22.87 6.66 5.67
CA ALA A 134 22.69 6.01 4.38
C ALA A 134 23.30 6.87 3.26
N ARG A 135 23.57 6.25 2.11
CA ARG A 135 23.94 6.98 0.90
C ARG A 135 22.72 7.61 0.24
N TYR A 136 21.60 6.91 0.26
CA TYR A 136 20.34 7.35 -0.32
C TYR A 136 19.18 7.03 0.62
N LEU A 137 18.15 7.86 0.57
CA LEU A 137 16.86 7.66 1.21
C LEU A 137 15.80 7.59 0.12
N LEU A 138 15.00 6.53 0.11
CA LEU A 138 13.82 6.41 -0.73
C LEU A 138 12.59 6.59 0.14
N ASP A 139 11.89 7.70 -0.06
CA ASP A 139 10.65 7.98 0.65
C ASP A 139 9.49 7.22 -0.01
N CYS A 140 8.94 6.27 0.72
CA CYS A 140 7.78 5.45 0.35
C CYS A 140 6.65 5.56 1.38
N GLU A 141 6.62 6.63 2.16
CA GLU A 141 5.65 6.85 3.25
C GLU A 141 4.20 7.04 2.77
N GLY A 142 4.03 7.35 1.48
CA GLY A 142 2.73 7.65 0.88
C GLY A 142 2.30 9.11 1.12
N VAL A 143 0.99 9.37 1.04
CA VAL A 143 0.44 10.74 1.00
C VAL A 143 0.67 11.52 2.30
N THR A 144 0.63 10.84 3.45
CA THR A 144 0.78 11.45 4.78
C THR A 144 2.21 11.44 5.32
N GLY A 145 3.19 11.19 4.46
CA GLY A 145 4.59 11.07 4.81
C GLY A 145 5.14 12.29 5.55
N ALA A 146 5.83 12.08 6.66
CA ALA A 146 6.41 13.15 7.46
C ALA A 146 7.64 13.76 6.78
N LEU A 147 8.47 12.92 6.16
CA LEU A 147 9.67 13.35 5.43
C LEU A 147 9.29 14.04 4.13
N LYS A 148 8.33 13.48 3.38
CA LYS A 148 7.83 14.07 2.14
C LYS A 148 7.38 15.52 2.31
N ARG A 149 6.64 15.83 3.36
CA ARG A 149 6.16 17.20 3.63
C ARG A 149 7.30 18.18 3.89
N LYS A 150 8.42 17.72 4.42
CA LYS A 150 9.61 18.54 4.67
C LYS A 150 10.46 18.70 3.42
N LEU A 151 10.65 17.61 2.66
CA LEU A 151 11.54 17.59 1.50
C LEU A 151 10.91 18.20 0.24
N ALA A 152 9.60 18.04 0.09
CA ALA A 152 8.83 18.55 -1.05
C ALA A 152 7.57 19.28 -0.54
N PRO A 153 7.73 20.45 0.10
CA PRO A 153 6.59 21.24 0.53
C PRO A 153 5.82 21.75 -0.68
N GLY A 154 4.52 21.54 -0.70
CA GLY A 154 3.63 21.98 -1.77
C GLY A 154 2.18 21.65 -1.46
N PRO A 155 1.23 22.24 -2.20
CA PRO A 155 -0.18 21.90 -2.05
C PRO A 155 -0.36 20.42 -2.42
N ALA A 156 -0.84 19.63 -1.48
CA ALA A 156 -1.22 18.25 -1.72
C ALA A 156 -2.76 18.19 -1.75
N GLN A 157 -3.30 17.80 -2.91
CA GLN A 157 -4.68 17.34 -2.97
C GLN A 157 -4.70 15.88 -2.56
N TYR A 158 -5.50 15.55 -1.55
CA TYR A 158 -5.68 14.17 -1.09
C TYR A 158 -7.13 13.95 -0.67
N ILE A 159 -7.56 12.72 -0.87
CA ILE A 159 -8.87 12.26 -0.45
C ILE A 159 -8.71 11.53 0.88
N THR A 160 -9.56 11.82 1.83
CA THR A 160 -9.67 11.04 3.06
C THR A 160 -10.71 9.96 2.86
N THR A 161 -10.32 8.70 3.02
CA THR A 161 -11.22 7.56 2.96
C THR A 161 -11.53 7.03 4.34
N PHE A 162 -12.77 6.65 4.55
CA PHE A 162 -13.25 5.98 5.75
C PHE A 162 -13.73 4.58 5.37
N GLN A 163 -13.43 3.58 6.18
CA GLN A 163 -13.81 2.20 5.92
C GLN A 163 -14.40 1.56 7.17
N THR A 164 -15.55 0.91 7.00
CA THR A 164 -16.19 0.08 8.03
C THR A 164 -16.24 -1.37 7.61
N PHE A 165 -16.24 -2.26 8.60
CA PHE A 165 -16.50 -3.67 8.41
C PHE A 165 -17.79 -4.01 9.14
N ASN A 166 -18.71 -4.64 8.44
CA ASN A 166 -20.02 -4.98 8.97
C ASN A 166 -20.24 -6.49 8.84
N GLU A 167 -20.77 -7.10 9.88
CA GLU A 167 -21.24 -8.49 9.83
C GLU A 167 -22.63 -8.53 9.24
N GLY A 168 -22.89 -9.51 8.36
CA GLY A 168 -24.19 -9.68 7.75
C GLY A 168 -24.12 -10.31 6.36
N ARG A 169 -25.27 -10.34 5.71
CA ARG A 169 -25.42 -10.78 4.32
C ARG A 169 -26.02 -9.66 3.51
N ILE A 170 -25.47 -9.44 2.33
CA ILE A 170 -26.01 -8.51 1.34
C ILE A 170 -26.27 -9.27 0.03
N ALA A 171 -27.37 -8.96 -0.66
CA ALA A 171 -27.76 -9.60 -1.91
C ALA A 171 -27.01 -8.99 -3.11
N LEU A 172 -25.69 -9.04 -3.07
CA LEU A 172 -24.80 -8.57 -4.15
C LEU A 172 -23.87 -9.73 -4.55
N ASP A 173 -23.41 -9.73 -5.80
CA ASP A 173 -22.39 -10.69 -6.25
C ASP A 173 -21.03 -10.32 -5.65
N PRO A 174 -20.44 -11.14 -4.76
CA PRO A 174 -19.19 -10.81 -4.10
C PRO A 174 -17.96 -10.79 -5.01
N HIS A 175 -18.09 -11.21 -6.27
CA HIS A 175 -17.01 -11.13 -7.25
C HIS A 175 -16.89 -9.74 -7.89
N TYR A 176 -17.79 -8.80 -7.60
CA TYR A 176 -17.74 -7.44 -8.11
C TYR A 176 -17.53 -6.45 -6.97
N PHE A 177 -16.80 -5.42 -7.28
CA PHE A 177 -16.71 -4.24 -6.44
C PHE A 177 -17.82 -3.26 -6.82
N TYR A 178 -18.60 -2.82 -5.84
CA TYR A 178 -19.69 -1.88 -6.05
C TYR A 178 -19.25 -0.49 -5.62
N ALA A 179 -19.40 0.49 -6.50
CA ALA A 179 -19.10 1.88 -6.24
C ALA A 179 -20.32 2.74 -6.56
N TYR A 180 -20.66 3.64 -5.66
CA TYR A 180 -21.79 4.54 -5.77
C TYR A 180 -21.28 5.95 -6.03
N LEU A 181 -21.63 6.51 -7.19
CA LEU A 181 -21.28 7.88 -7.60
C LEU A 181 -22.40 8.80 -7.14
N GLN A 182 -22.33 9.29 -5.92
CA GLN A 182 -23.32 10.18 -5.33
C GLN A 182 -22.65 11.48 -4.87
N PRO A 183 -22.66 12.54 -5.70
CA PRO A 183 -22.00 13.81 -5.38
C PRO A 183 -22.47 14.47 -4.08
N GLU A 184 -23.72 14.18 -3.65
CA GLU A 184 -24.26 14.68 -2.37
C GLU A 184 -23.61 14.04 -1.16
N LEU A 185 -23.03 12.83 -1.30
CA LEU A 185 -22.39 12.07 -0.21
C LEU A 185 -20.87 12.17 -0.24
N SER A 186 -20.30 12.35 -1.41
CA SER A 186 -18.85 12.37 -1.59
C SER A 186 -18.49 13.22 -2.81
N GLU A 187 -17.38 13.96 -2.75
CA GLU A 187 -16.86 14.73 -3.89
C GLU A 187 -16.42 13.83 -5.06
N TYR A 188 -16.22 12.55 -4.82
CA TYR A 188 -15.73 11.60 -5.83
C TYR A 188 -16.65 10.39 -5.91
N ASP A 189 -16.42 9.38 -5.07
CA ASP A 189 -17.18 8.15 -5.05
C ASP A 189 -17.20 7.52 -3.63
N ALA A 190 -18.23 6.72 -3.38
CA ALA A 190 -18.34 5.90 -2.19
C ALA A 190 -18.47 4.42 -2.59
N TRP A 191 -17.80 3.53 -1.86
CA TRP A 191 -17.82 2.09 -2.10
C TRP A 191 -17.95 1.29 -0.81
#